data_59f66057a53db1538c25a44d17517bf9
#
_entry.id   59f66057a53db1538c25a44d17517bf9
#
_cell.length_a   1.000
_cell.length_b   1.000
_cell.length_c   1.000
_cell.angle_alpha   90.00
_cell.angle_beta   90.00
_cell.angle_gamma   90.00
#
_symmetry.space_group_name_H-M   'P 1'
#
loop_
_entity.id
_entity.type
_entity.pdbx_description
1 polymer ?
#
loop_
_entity_poly.entity_id
_entity_poly.type
_entity_poly.pdbx_seq_one_letter_code
_entity_poly.pdbx_strand_id
1 'polypeptide(L)'
;MLTLPVEAGRAAANRPARILVIGRSETVLSEAVTILREKGYPAGATNEFGRTLDLFDAGQLDLVVFGGMVPPDTKEDLREQISARNPAVAFVQGYAGIPGLIAEQVEAALSDGTASVTYDARSRSIGVSLDGPQDVTVTAWWATSFVPPEPKSTSRVILDEELPAGLHTIAIPDEVPAQASFATVSTGPSVHAFIVGPMPSGTTLARFPDPSSA
;
A
#
# COMPACT_ATOMS: atom_id res chain seq x y z
N MET A 1 -2.23 43.09 20.98
CA MET A 1 -1.50 42.06 20.26
C MET A 1 -2.41 40.83 20.25
N LEU A 2 -3.30 40.72 19.26
CA LEU A 2 -4.28 39.66 19.15
C LEU A 2 -3.69 38.56 18.25
N THR A 3 -3.48 37.40 18.82
CA THR A 3 -3.10 36.20 18.11
C THR A 3 -4.36 35.57 17.50
N LEU A 4 -4.44 35.54 16.17
CA LEU A 4 -5.51 34.83 15.47
C LEU A 4 -5.21 33.32 15.52
N PRO A 5 -6.19 32.45 15.80
CA PRO A 5 -6.01 31.01 15.71
C PRO A 5 -5.90 30.58 14.23
N VAL A 6 -4.90 29.76 13.93
CA VAL A 6 -4.77 29.06 12.65
C VAL A 6 -5.83 27.96 12.59
N GLU A 7 -7.00 28.26 12.05
CA GLU A 7 -8.00 27.29 11.66
C GLU A 7 -7.96 27.03 10.14
N ALA A 8 -6.83 26.55 9.64
CA ALA A 8 -6.71 26.14 8.24
C ALA A 8 -6.19 24.69 8.19
N GLY A 9 -7.05 23.71 8.48
CA GLY A 9 -6.64 22.32 8.42
C GLY A 9 -7.72 21.27 8.71
N ARG A 10 -8.96 21.69 8.88
CA ARG A 10 -10.02 20.74 9.33
C ARG A 10 -11.21 20.56 8.40
N ALA A 11 -11.20 21.13 7.19
CA ALA A 11 -12.29 21.00 6.23
C ALA A 11 -12.21 19.76 5.31
N ALA A 12 -11.13 18.98 5.34
CA ALA A 12 -10.96 17.77 4.54
C ALA A 12 -11.43 16.47 5.26
N ALA A 13 -11.85 16.56 6.52
CA ALA A 13 -12.05 15.40 7.41
C ALA A 13 -13.37 14.62 7.20
N ASN A 14 -14.16 14.88 6.16
CA ASN A 14 -15.48 14.23 6.01
C ASN A 14 -15.75 13.60 4.63
N ARG A 15 -14.75 13.42 3.79
CA ARG A 15 -14.87 12.66 2.54
C ARG A 15 -13.85 11.54 2.47
N PRO A 16 -14.18 10.39 1.87
CA PRO A 16 -13.19 9.33 1.67
C PRO A 16 -12.05 9.81 0.77
N ALA A 17 -10.83 9.39 1.09
CA ALA A 17 -9.63 9.73 0.34
C ALA A 17 -9.72 9.23 -1.11
N ARG A 18 -9.31 10.06 -2.07
CA ARG A 18 -9.25 9.72 -3.49
C ARG A 18 -7.90 9.13 -3.84
N ILE A 19 -7.91 7.90 -4.34
CA ILE A 19 -6.73 7.09 -4.56
C ILE A 19 -6.46 6.93 -6.05
N LEU A 20 -5.21 7.09 -6.46
CA LEU A 20 -4.73 6.72 -7.79
C LEU A 20 -3.66 5.63 -7.69
N VAL A 21 -3.85 4.51 -8.38
CA VAL A 21 -2.86 3.43 -8.47
C VAL A 21 -2.22 3.46 -9.85
N ILE A 22 -0.89 3.61 -9.91
CA ILE A 22 -0.12 3.67 -11.15
C ILE A 22 0.74 2.42 -11.25
N GLY A 23 0.58 1.63 -12.30
CA GLY A 23 1.30 0.37 -12.45
C GLY A 23 1.25 -0.16 -13.88
N ARG A 24 1.86 -1.32 -14.15
CA ARG A 24 1.90 -1.91 -15.50
C ARG A 24 0.84 -2.97 -15.76
N SER A 25 0.57 -3.84 -14.78
CA SER A 25 -0.38 -4.94 -14.94
C SER A 25 -1.82 -4.44 -14.82
N GLU A 26 -2.57 -4.55 -15.89
CA GLU A 26 -3.97 -4.13 -15.94
C GLU A 26 -4.84 -4.93 -14.96
N THR A 27 -4.60 -6.24 -14.86
CA THR A 27 -5.32 -7.12 -13.92
C THR A 27 -5.09 -6.68 -12.48
N VAL A 28 -3.82 -6.50 -12.08
CA VAL A 28 -3.49 -6.03 -10.71
C VAL A 28 -4.12 -4.67 -10.42
N LEU A 29 -4.08 -3.76 -11.37
CA LEU A 29 -4.68 -2.43 -11.23
C LEU A 29 -6.19 -2.50 -11.07
N SER A 30 -6.87 -3.29 -11.90
CA SER A 30 -8.32 -3.47 -11.85
C SER A 30 -8.78 -4.09 -10.54
N GLU A 31 -8.10 -5.14 -10.08
CA GLU A 31 -8.40 -5.80 -8.83
C GLU A 31 -8.14 -4.89 -7.63
N ALA A 32 -7.00 -4.18 -7.60
CA ALA A 32 -6.69 -3.23 -6.52
C ALA A 32 -7.74 -2.11 -6.42
N VAL A 33 -8.16 -1.54 -7.56
CA VAL A 33 -9.22 -0.53 -7.60
C VAL A 33 -10.55 -1.10 -7.13
N THR A 34 -10.88 -2.34 -7.49
CA THR A 34 -12.11 -3.00 -7.02
C THR A 34 -12.12 -3.12 -5.49
N ILE A 35 -11.05 -3.66 -4.91
CA ILE A 35 -10.90 -3.80 -3.46
C ILE A 35 -10.98 -2.43 -2.75
N LEU A 36 -10.28 -1.42 -3.27
CA LEU A 36 -10.30 -0.07 -2.68
C LEU A 36 -11.71 0.54 -2.71
N ARG A 37 -12.46 0.33 -3.80
CA ARG A 37 -13.85 0.81 -3.91
C ARG A 37 -14.79 0.07 -2.96
N GLU A 38 -14.62 -1.24 -2.79
CA GLU A 38 -15.36 -2.03 -1.80
C GLU A 38 -15.09 -1.56 -0.36
N LYS A 39 -13.87 -1.10 -0.08
CA LYS A 39 -13.50 -0.45 1.19
C LYS A 39 -14.00 1.01 1.31
N GLY A 40 -14.68 1.55 0.29
CA GLY A 40 -15.30 2.89 0.30
C GLY A 40 -14.42 4.02 -0.22
N TYR A 41 -13.24 3.75 -0.79
CA TYR A 41 -12.38 4.78 -1.37
C TYR A 41 -12.74 5.03 -2.84
N PRO A 42 -12.97 6.29 -3.26
CA PRO A 42 -12.95 6.66 -4.67
C PRO A 42 -11.56 6.37 -5.25
N ALA A 43 -11.44 5.32 -6.05
CA ALA A 43 -10.17 4.86 -6.57
C ALA A 43 -10.19 4.77 -8.10
N GLY A 44 -9.05 5.09 -8.73
CA GLY A 44 -8.78 4.90 -10.14
C GLY A 44 -7.39 4.32 -10.33
N ALA A 45 -7.10 3.84 -11.55
CA ALA A 45 -5.78 3.35 -11.89
C ALA A 45 -5.41 3.68 -13.34
N THR A 46 -4.11 3.67 -13.62
CA THR A 46 -3.58 3.82 -14.98
C THR A 46 -2.28 3.06 -15.19
N ASN A 47 -2.11 2.55 -16.39
CA ASN A 47 -0.84 2.05 -16.93
C ASN A 47 -0.27 2.99 -18.02
N GLU A 48 -1.00 4.05 -18.36
CA GLU A 48 -0.61 5.09 -19.32
C GLU A 48 0.14 6.23 -18.62
N PHE A 49 1.41 6.02 -18.29
CA PHE A 49 2.19 6.94 -17.44
C PHE A 49 2.24 8.37 -18.01
N GLY A 50 2.49 8.51 -19.33
CA GLY A 50 2.56 9.81 -19.99
C GLY A 50 1.25 10.58 -20.07
N ARG A 51 0.11 9.90 -19.82
CA ARG A 51 -1.22 10.49 -19.86
C ARG A 51 -1.89 10.60 -18.50
N THR A 52 -1.16 10.28 -17.42
CA THR A 52 -1.73 10.24 -16.08
C THR A 52 -2.45 11.55 -15.71
N LEU A 53 -1.85 12.68 -16.03
CA LEU A 53 -2.39 14.00 -15.69
C LEU A 53 -3.45 14.52 -16.67
N ASP A 54 -3.63 13.86 -17.80
CA ASP A 54 -4.75 14.10 -18.72
C ASP A 54 -5.99 13.32 -18.27
N LEU A 55 -5.79 12.16 -17.66
CA LEU A 55 -6.84 11.24 -17.23
C LEU A 55 -7.33 11.54 -15.80
N PHE A 56 -6.46 12.09 -14.94
CA PHE A 56 -6.75 12.33 -13.53
C PHE A 56 -6.39 13.74 -13.10
N ASP A 57 -7.33 14.41 -12.45
CA ASP A 57 -7.09 15.71 -11.85
C ASP A 57 -6.25 15.56 -10.57
N ALA A 58 -4.99 15.91 -10.64
CA ALA A 58 -4.07 15.85 -9.50
C ALA A 58 -4.55 16.66 -8.29
N GLY A 59 -5.29 17.77 -8.52
CA GLY A 59 -5.84 18.60 -7.45
C GLY A 59 -6.90 17.88 -6.60
N GLN A 60 -7.43 16.77 -7.08
CA GLN A 60 -8.45 15.98 -6.40
C GLN A 60 -7.91 14.73 -5.71
N LEU A 61 -6.63 14.39 -5.91
CA LEU A 61 -6.02 13.18 -5.33
C LEU A 61 -5.56 13.43 -3.90
N ASP A 62 -5.77 12.46 -3.03
CA ASP A 62 -5.24 12.47 -1.67
C ASP A 62 -4.04 11.54 -1.54
N LEU A 63 -4.02 10.44 -2.31
CA LEU A 63 -2.93 9.47 -2.26
C LEU A 63 -2.67 8.83 -3.63
N VAL A 64 -1.39 8.67 -3.97
CA VAL A 64 -0.93 7.99 -5.19
C VAL A 64 -0.03 6.81 -4.82
N VAL A 65 -0.37 5.63 -5.34
CA VAL A 65 0.43 4.41 -5.18
C VAL A 65 1.19 4.13 -6.47
N PHE A 66 2.50 4.01 -6.37
CA PHE A 66 3.35 3.57 -7.49
C PHE A 66 3.66 2.07 -7.38
N GLY A 67 3.28 1.30 -8.38
CA GLY A 67 3.67 -0.10 -8.50
C GLY A 67 5.19 -0.27 -8.70
N GLY A 68 5.69 -1.45 -8.34
CA GLY A 68 7.13 -1.76 -8.41
C GLY A 68 7.74 -1.66 -9.80
N MET A 69 6.94 -1.90 -10.85
CA MET A 69 7.39 -1.89 -12.25
C MET A 69 7.29 -0.53 -12.96
N VAL A 70 6.84 0.52 -12.28
CA VAL A 70 6.92 1.89 -12.82
C VAL A 70 8.39 2.32 -12.80
N PRO A 71 8.97 2.80 -13.92
CA PRO A 71 10.36 3.23 -13.96
C PRO A 71 10.66 4.33 -12.92
N PRO A 72 11.86 4.33 -12.32
CA PRO A 72 12.23 5.35 -11.33
C PRO A 72 12.08 6.79 -11.83
N ASP A 73 12.58 7.09 -13.03
CA ASP A 73 12.48 8.41 -13.64
C ASP A 73 11.03 8.84 -13.84
N THR A 74 10.18 7.91 -14.31
CA THR A 74 8.73 8.15 -14.46
C THR A 74 8.06 8.44 -13.11
N LYS A 75 8.47 7.75 -12.05
CA LYS A 75 7.95 8.01 -10.69
C LYS A 75 8.33 9.40 -10.21
N GLU A 76 9.59 9.80 -10.46
CA GLU A 76 10.10 11.10 -10.06
C GLU A 76 9.38 12.22 -10.80
N ASP A 77 9.28 12.13 -12.11
CA ASP A 77 8.54 13.07 -12.97
C ASP A 77 7.08 13.23 -12.54
N LEU A 78 6.38 12.11 -12.31
CA LEU A 78 4.99 12.15 -11.89
C LEU A 78 4.82 12.72 -10.47
N ARG A 79 5.72 12.40 -9.54
CA ARG A 79 5.71 13.00 -8.20
C ARG A 79 5.87 14.51 -8.26
N GLU A 80 6.84 14.99 -9.04
CA GLU A 80 7.09 16.43 -9.20
C GLU A 80 5.86 17.13 -9.79
N GLN A 81 5.33 16.61 -10.91
CA GLN A 81 4.17 17.20 -11.60
C GLN A 81 2.89 17.18 -10.76
N ILE A 82 2.64 16.09 -10.03
CA ILE A 82 1.47 15.98 -9.14
C ILE A 82 1.64 16.90 -7.94
N SER A 83 2.81 16.90 -7.29
CA SER A 83 3.07 17.76 -6.13
C SER A 83 3.00 19.24 -6.47
N ALA A 84 3.41 19.64 -7.67
CA ALA A 84 3.28 21.02 -8.14
C ALA A 84 1.82 21.49 -8.24
N ARG A 85 0.88 20.56 -8.49
CA ARG A 85 -0.58 20.84 -8.57
C ARG A 85 -1.30 20.60 -7.24
N ASN A 86 -0.78 19.70 -6.43
CA ASN A 86 -1.34 19.34 -5.13
C ASN A 86 -0.22 18.98 -4.14
N PRO A 87 0.29 19.97 -3.38
CA PRO A 87 1.35 19.73 -2.40
C PRO A 87 0.94 18.83 -1.22
N ALA A 88 -0.37 18.60 -1.01
CA ALA A 88 -0.88 17.79 0.10
C ALA A 88 -1.02 16.30 -0.24
N VAL A 89 -0.80 15.90 -1.50
CA VAL A 89 -0.91 14.50 -1.92
C VAL A 89 0.16 13.63 -1.26
N ALA A 90 -0.26 12.48 -0.75
CA ALA A 90 0.67 11.47 -0.24
C ALA A 90 1.09 10.48 -1.35
N PHE A 91 2.32 9.94 -1.25
CA PHE A 91 2.83 8.94 -2.18
C PHE A 91 3.24 7.68 -1.45
N VAL A 92 2.80 6.54 -1.95
CA VAL A 92 3.13 5.21 -1.45
C VAL A 92 3.84 4.41 -2.53
N GLN A 93 4.93 3.74 -2.15
CA GLN A 93 5.57 2.73 -2.98
C GLN A 93 4.94 1.38 -2.70
N GLY A 94 4.23 0.81 -3.68
CA GLY A 94 3.69 -0.54 -3.59
C GLY A 94 4.82 -1.57 -3.46
N TYR A 95 4.72 -2.50 -2.52
CA TYR A 95 5.74 -3.50 -2.26
C TYR A 95 5.80 -4.55 -3.37
N ALA A 96 4.64 -4.97 -3.87
CA ALA A 96 4.51 -5.97 -4.92
C ALA A 96 3.21 -5.76 -5.73
N GLY A 97 3.09 -6.48 -6.86
CA GLY A 97 1.85 -6.54 -7.65
C GLY A 97 0.80 -7.48 -7.02
N ILE A 98 0.46 -7.25 -5.77
CA ILE A 98 -0.53 -8.01 -5.00
C ILE A 98 -1.69 -7.06 -4.67
N PRO A 99 -2.86 -7.19 -5.33
CA PRO A 99 -3.96 -6.22 -5.22
C PRO A 99 -4.42 -5.96 -3.78
N GLY A 100 -4.63 -7.01 -3.00
CA GLY A 100 -5.03 -6.88 -1.59
C GLY A 100 -3.97 -6.17 -0.74
N LEU A 101 -2.69 -6.50 -0.94
CA LEU A 101 -1.59 -5.83 -0.23
C LEU A 101 -1.52 -4.33 -0.59
N ILE A 102 -1.77 -3.97 -1.85
CA ILE A 102 -1.83 -2.57 -2.29
C ILE A 102 -2.94 -1.83 -1.52
N ALA A 103 -4.11 -2.45 -1.39
CA ALA A 103 -5.21 -1.86 -0.63
C ALA A 103 -4.86 -1.68 0.86
N GLU A 104 -4.25 -2.68 1.48
CA GLU A 104 -3.78 -2.58 2.87
C GLU A 104 -2.68 -1.49 3.05
N GLN A 105 -1.78 -1.33 2.08
CA GLN A 105 -0.79 -0.24 2.11
C GLN A 105 -1.43 1.15 2.00
N VAL A 106 -2.53 1.28 1.27
CA VAL A 106 -3.32 2.51 1.22
C VAL A 106 -3.92 2.81 2.59
N GLU A 107 -4.55 1.81 3.22
CA GLU A 107 -5.10 1.98 4.58
C GLU A 107 -4.02 2.30 5.61
N ALA A 108 -2.87 1.65 5.53
CA ALA A 108 -1.72 1.95 6.38
C ALA A 108 -1.24 3.41 6.23
N ALA A 109 -1.24 3.94 5.00
CA ALA A 109 -0.83 5.32 4.74
C ALA A 109 -1.86 6.37 5.17
N LEU A 110 -3.13 5.97 5.28
CA LEU A 110 -4.24 6.84 5.68
C LEU A 110 -4.60 6.70 7.16
N SER A 111 -4.11 5.65 7.83
CA SER A 111 -4.39 5.42 9.25
C SER A 111 -3.56 6.34 10.14
N ASP A 112 -4.18 6.87 11.17
CA ASP A 112 -3.53 7.68 12.23
C ASP A 112 -2.80 6.80 13.27
N GLY A 113 -2.40 5.59 12.90
CA GLY A 113 -1.86 4.49 13.67
C GLY A 113 -1.29 4.80 15.06
N THR A 114 -2.06 4.50 16.12
CA THR A 114 -1.62 4.63 17.52
C THR A 114 -1.09 3.31 18.07
N ALA A 115 -1.43 2.18 17.45
CA ALA A 115 -0.94 0.88 17.88
C ALA A 115 0.56 0.74 17.59
N SER A 116 1.32 0.25 18.58
CA SER A 116 2.72 -0.08 18.40
C SER A 116 2.84 -1.49 17.83
N VAL A 117 3.17 -1.57 16.53
CA VAL A 117 3.37 -2.84 15.82
C VAL A 117 4.81 -2.90 15.32
N THR A 118 5.49 -4.02 15.57
CA THR A 118 6.89 -4.25 15.19
C THR A 118 7.05 -5.60 14.51
N TYR A 119 8.04 -5.73 13.64
CA TYR A 119 8.43 -7.02 13.05
C TYR A 119 9.87 -7.35 13.42
N ASP A 120 10.08 -8.53 14.01
CA ASP A 120 11.41 -9.09 14.23
C ASP A 120 11.74 -10.15 13.17
N ALA A 121 12.69 -9.82 12.31
CA ALA A 121 13.12 -10.70 11.23
C ALA A 121 13.88 -11.94 11.71
N ARG A 122 14.48 -11.91 12.91
CA ARG A 122 15.25 -13.06 13.43
C ARG A 122 14.33 -14.16 13.93
N SER A 123 13.31 -13.78 14.68
CA SER A 123 12.30 -14.71 15.21
C SER A 123 11.13 -14.90 14.23
N ARG A 124 11.10 -14.15 13.13
CA ARG A 124 9.95 -14.09 12.21
C ARG A 124 8.64 -13.92 12.95
N SER A 125 8.59 -12.92 13.81
CA SER A 125 7.41 -12.63 14.62
C SER A 125 7.00 -11.16 14.56
N ILE A 126 5.72 -10.94 14.73
CA ILE A 126 5.11 -9.61 14.83
C ILE A 126 4.78 -9.38 16.30
N GLY A 127 5.28 -8.26 16.85
CA GLY A 127 4.90 -7.75 18.16
C GLY A 127 3.79 -6.73 18.02
N VAL A 128 2.71 -6.89 18.78
CA VAL A 128 1.58 -5.96 18.84
C VAL A 128 1.39 -5.54 20.30
N SER A 129 1.46 -4.22 20.55
CA SER A 129 1.18 -3.66 21.87
C SER A 129 -0.16 -2.94 21.87
N LEU A 130 -1.07 -3.37 22.74
CA LEU A 130 -2.43 -2.86 22.84
C LEU A 130 -2.67 -2.21 24.20
N ASP A 131 -3.28 -1.03 24.20
CA ASP A 131 -3.67 -0.31 25.44
C ASP A 131 -5.00 -0.83 26.03
N GLY A 132 -5.79 -1.53 25.23
CA GLY A 132 -7.08 -2.13 25.60
C GLY A 132 -7.42 -3.32 24.71
N PRO A 133 -8.51 -4.07 25.02
CA PRO A 133 -9.00 -5.13 24.15
C PRO A 133 -9.32 -4.58 22.75
N GLN A 134 -8.88 -5.27 21.71
CA GLN A 134 -9.02 -4.83 20.33
C GLN A 134 -8.98 -5.99 19.33
N ASP A 135 -9.81 -5.91 18.30
CA ASP A 135 -9.74 -6.85 17.18
C ASP A 135 -8.41 -6.67 16.43
N VAL A 136 -7.72 -7.79 16.27
CA VAL A 136 -6.43 -7.84 15.57
C VAL A 136 -6.51 -8.85 14.44
N THR A 137 -6.26 -8.37 13.22
CA THR A 137 -6.14 -9.25 12.06
C THR A 137 -4.72 -9.19 11.52
N VAL A 138 -4.09 -10.34 11.36
CA VAL A 138 -2.76 -10.47 10.74
C VAL A 138 -2.89 -11.30 9.47
N THR A 139 -2.52 -10.71 8.34
CA THR A 139 -2.56 -11.40 7.04
C THR A 139 -1.17 -11.43 6.41
N ALA A 140 -0.72 -12.61 6.01
CA ALA A 140 0.47 -12.76 5.17
C ALA A 140 0.10 -12.76 3.69
N TRP A 141 0.99 -12.18 2.86
CA TRP A 141 0.83 -12.03 1.43
C TRP A 141 2.12 -12.45 0.74
N TRP A 142 2.06 -13.21 -0.34
CA TRP A 142 3.26 -13.53 -1.12
C TRP A 142 2.95 -13.79 -2.60
N ALA A 143 3.97 -13.57 -3.43
CA ALA A 143 3.88 -13.92 -4.83
C ALA A 143 4.08 -15.42 -5.01
N THR A 144 3.24 -16.04 -5.83
CA THR A 144 3.33 -17.47 -6.19
C THR A 144 3.92 -17.65 -7.58
N SER A 145 3.90 -16.61 -8.42
CA SER A 145 4.57 -16.59 -9.73
C SER A 145 4.96 -15.17 -10.11
N PHE A 146 6.15 -15.04 -10.72
CA PHE A 146 6.64 -13.80 -11.32
C PHE A 146 6.66 -13.87 -12.85
N VAL A 147 6.14 -14.96 -13.42
CA VAL A 147 6.19 -15.21 -14.87
C VAL A 147 5.09 -14.39 -15.56
N PRO A 148 5.47 -13.58 -16.59
CA PRO A 148 4.50 -12.90 -17.42
C PRO A 148 3.50 -13.88 -18.07
N PRO A 149 2.29 -13.43 -18.45
CA PRO A 149 1.88 -12.03 -18.51
C PRO A 149 1.44 -11.44 -17.18
N GLU A 150 1.01 -12.27 -16.22
CA GLU A 150 0.40 -11.79 -14.99
C GLU A 150 1.11 -12.39 -13.75
N PRO A 151 1.55 -11.56 -12.80
CA PRO A 151 2.02 -12.06 -11.53
C PRO A 151 0.87 -12.73 -10.76
N LYS A 152 1.16 -13.87 -10.12
CA LYS A 152 0.20 -14.53 -9.25
C LYS A 152 0.61 -14.36 -7.81
N SER A 153 -0.37 -14.20 -6.95
CA SER A 153 -0.18 -14.03 -5.52
C SER A 153 -1.22 -14.81 -4.73
N THR A 154 -0.96 -14.96 -3.46
CA THR A 154 -1.90 -15.53 -2.50
C THR A 154 -1.75 -14.82 -1.17
N SER A 155 -2.74 -15.02 -0.30
CA SER A 155 -2.72 -14.53 1.06
C SER A 155 -3.20 -15.59 2.04
N ARG A 156 -2.84 -15.41 3.31
CA ARG A 156 -3.31 -16.24 4.42
C ARG A 156 -3.52 -15.37 5.65
N VAL A 157 -4.68 -15.48 6.25
CA VAL A 157 -4.93 -14.93 7.58
C VAL A 157 -4.20 -15.80 8.59
N ILE A 158 -3.30 -15.18 9.36
CA ILE A 158 -2.50 -15.82 10.42
C ILE A 158 -3.23 -15.73 11.76
N LEU A 159 -3.86 -14.59 12.00
CA LEU A 159 -4.63 -14.27 13.20
C LEU A 159 -5.84 -13.44 12.81
N ASP A 160 -6.98 -13.70 13.44
CA ASP A 160 -8.19 -12.88 13.33
C ASP A 160 -9.03 -13.09 14.60
N GLU A 161 -8.69 -12.32 15.64
CA GLU A 161 -9.34 -12.42 16.95
C GLU A 161 -9.20 -11.16 17.79
N GLU A 162 -10.07 -10.98 18.78
CA GLU A 162 -9.93 -9.95 19.79
C GLU A 162 -8.79 -10.32 20.77
N LEU A 163 -7.79 -9.44 20.88
CA LEU A 163 -6.70 -9.58 21.84
C LEU A 163 -6.89 -8.63 23.04
N PRO A 164 -6.60 -9.07 24.27
CA PRO A 164 -6.64 -8.20 25.45
C PRO A 164 -5.52 -7.14 25.42
N ALA A 165 -5.59 -6.16 26.31
CA ALA A 165 -4.50 -5.22 26.53
C ALA A 165 -3.19 -5.96 26.87
N GLY A 166 -2.07 -5.46 26.36
CA GLY A 166 -0.74 -6.02 26.61
C GLY A 166 0.10 -6.20 25.37
N LEU A 167 1.24 -6.88 25.53
CA LEU A 167 2.15 -7.20 24.45
C LEU A 167 1.89 -8.63 23.95
N HIS A 168 1.61 -8.74 22.67
CA HIS A 168 1.36 -10.00 21.97
C HIS A 168 2.47 -10.27 20.96
N THR A 169 2.85 -11.54 20.83
CA THR A 169 3.85 -11.99 19.85
C THR A 169 3.20 -13.03 18.93
N ILE A 170 3.11 -12.71 17.65
CA ILE A 170 2.46 -13.53 16.63
C ILE A 170 3.54 -14.06 15.69
N ALA A 171 3.73 -15.37 15.69
CA ALA A 171 4.71 -16.01 14.82
C ALA A 171 4.22 -16.03 13.37
N ILE A 172 5.12 -15.73 12.42
CA ILE A 172 4.86 -15.95 10.99
C ILE A 172 5.07 -17.43 10.71
N PRO A 173 4.03 -18.15 10.23
CA PRO A 173 4.12 -19.58 9.94
C PRO A 173 5.19 -19.92 8.88
N ASP A 174 5.74 -21.14 8.94
CA ASP A 174 6.78 -21.60 8.03
C ASP A 174 6.31 -21.70 6.57
N GLU A 175 5.00 -21.84 6.35
CA GLU A 175 4.41 -21.82 5.00
C GLU A 175 4.52 -20.46 4.30
N VAL A 176 4.73 -19.38 5.04
CA VAL A 176 4.98 -18.06 4.46
C VAL A 176 6.41 -18.02 3.98
N PRO A 177 6.66 -17.84 2.67
CA PRO A 177 8.00 -17.93 2.11
C PRO A 177 8.99 -16.93 2.75
N ALA A 178 10.27 -17.31 2.79
CA ALA A 178 11.34 -16.43 3.25
C ALA A 178 11.70 -15.33 2.22
N GLN A 179 11.10 -15.36 1.03
CA GLN A 179 11.31 -14.37 -0.05
C GLN A 179 9.99 -13.91 -0.61
N ALA A 180 9.95 -12.68 -1.08
CA ALA A 180 8.81 -12.05 -1.73
C ALA A 180 7.52 -12.17 -0.91
N SER A 181 7.62 -12.05 0.41
CA SER A 181 6.49 -12.15 1.33
C SER A 181 6.35 -10.90 2.20
N PHE A 182 5.13 -10.61 2.57
CA PHE A 182 4.71 -9.41 3.28
C PHE A 182 3.70 -9.79 4.34
N ALA A 183 3.53 -8.93 5.34
CA ALA A 183 2.47 -9.07 6.32
C ALA A 183 1.77 -7.72 6.53
N THR A 184 0.48 -7.79 6.77
CA THR A 184 -0.31 -6.65 7.24
C THR A 184 -0.91 -6.98 8.59
N VAL A 185 -0.99 -5.97 9.45
CA VAL A 185 -1.59 -6.04 10.77
C VAL A 185 -2.60 -4.92 10.88
N SER A 186 -3.86 -5.28 11.07
CA SER A 186 -4.94 -4.35 11.36
C SER A 186 -5.30 -4.43 12.84
N THR A 187 -5.35 -3.27 13.50
CA THR A 187 -5.72 -3.13 14.90
C THR A 187 -6.75 -2.00 15.00
N GLY A 188 -8.05 -2.34 14.97
CA GLY A 188 -9.10 -1.34 14.85
C GLY A 188 -8.90 -0.45 13.61
N PRO A 189 -8.74 0.89 13.76
CA PRO A 189 -8.56 1.79 12.63
C PRO A 189 -7.12 1.83 12.09
N SER A 190 -6.17 1.20 12.77
CA SER A 190 -4.75 1.25 12.40
C SER A 190 -4.36 0.05 11.54
N VAL A 191 -3.64 0.32 10.45
CA VAL A 191 -3.07 -0.73 9.59
C VAL A 191 -1.56 -0.53 9.48
N HIS A 192 -0.81 -1.62 9.57
CA HIS A 192 0.64 -1.65 9.40
C HIS A 192 1.02 -2.68 8.35
N ALA A 193 2.00 -2.36 7.51
CA ALA A 193 2.48 -3.27 6.46
C ALA A 193 3.99 -3.47 6.57
N PHE A 194 4.45 -4.73 6.48
CA PHE A 194 5.83 -5.13 6.65
C PHE A 194 6.32 -6.00 5.50
N ILE A 195 7.60 -5.89 5.17
CA ILE A 195 8.31 -6.86 4.34
C ILE A 195 8.80 -7.96 5.27
N VAL A 196 8.27 -9.17 5.10
CA VAL A 196 8.65 -10.36 5.89
C VAL A 196 9.77 -11.13 5.23
N GLY A 197 9.67 -11.29 3.91
CA GLY A 197 10.72 -11.87 3.08
C GLY A 197 11.10 -10.91 1.96
N PRO A 198 12.37 -10.48 1.87
CA PRO A 198 12.80 -9.52 0.86
C PRO A 198 12.61 -10.09 -0.56
N MET A 199 12.49 -9.19 -1.53
CA MET A 199 12.47 -9.59 -2.93
C MET A 199 13.81 -10.24 -3.31
N PRO A 200 13.81 -11.31 -4.13
CA PRO A 200 15.04 -11.95 -4.59
C PRO A 200 15.97 -10.93 -5.25
N SER A 201 17.26 -10.94 -4.86
CA SER A 201 18.29 -10.13 -5.51
C SER A 201 18.46 -10.62 -6.95
N GLY A 202 18.25 -9.74 -7.94
CA GLY A 202 18.37 -10.09 -9.36
C GLY A 202 17.06 -10.31 -10.09
N THR A 203 15.92 -10.03 -9.49
CA THR A 203 14.68 -9.83 -10.24
C THR A 203 14.81 -8.51 -11.01
N THR A 204 15.72 -8.47 -11.98
CA THR A 204 15.66 -7.49 -13.06
C THR A 204 14.39 -7.84 -13.81
N LEU A 205 13.31 -7.16 -13.48
CA LEU A 205 12.09 -7.22 -14.27
C LEU A 205 12.50 -6.92 -15.70
N ALA A 206 12.34 -7.92 -16.59
CA ALA A 206 12.73 -7.82 -17.97
C ALA A 206 12.23 -6.45 -18.47
N ARG A 207 13.15 -5.63 -18.99
CA ARG A 207 12.78 -4.39 -19.67
C ARG A 207 11.92 -4.82 -20.85
N PHE A 208 10.63 -4.66 -20.73
CA PHE A 208 9.78 -4.73 -21.91
C PHE A 208 10.25 -3.62 -22.85
N PRO A 209 10.45 -3.92 -24.14
CA PRO A 209 10.81 -2.89 -25.11
C PRO A 209 9.76 -1.79 -25.05
N ASP A 210 10.23 -0.56 -25.06
CA ASP A 210 9.39 0.64 -25.13
C ASP A 210 8.59 0.57 -26.44
N PRO A 211 7.25 0.61 -26.42
CA PRO A 211 6.46 0.58 -27.64
C PRO A 211 6.70 1.79 -28.58
N SER A 212 7.43 2.82 -28.13
CA SER A 212 7.82 3.97 -28.93
C SER A 212 9.12 3.78 -29.72
N SER A 213 9.75 2.60 -29.71
CA SER A 213 10.98 2.31 -30.48
C SER A 213 10.76 1.43 -31.71
N ALA A 214 9.54 1.41 -32.25
CA ALA A 214 9.23 0.76 -33.53
C ALA A 214 8.79 1.77 -34.59
#